data_55949257c2478f342f2b96449b067d1b
#
_entry.id   55949257c2478f342f2b96449b067d1b
#
_cell.length_a   1.000
_cell.length_b   1.000
_cell.length_c   1.000
_cell.angle_alpha   90.00
_cell.angle_beta   90.00
_cell.angle_gamma   90.00
#
_symmetry.space_group_name_H-M   'P 1'
#
loop_
_entity.id
_entity.type
_entity.pdbx_description
1 polymer ?
#
loop_
_entity_poly.entity_id
_entity_poly.type
_entity_poly.pdbx_seq_one_letter_code
_entity_poly.pdbx_strand_id
1 'polypeptide(L)'
;MAAGLAAGALWGLTFVAPRMVGHFGMVDITAARFAVFGAVSALAVCGRPAAVRWPNGRQALAALGLSVLGFTGYYLLLAFGIQAAGTEVPSLIIGTIPVWMMLLGRPAGLRMRALLPGLLLTGAGIALMIYGAWSAQHGAGDTGSGGARFGWGIALALAAMASWTVYGLLNAAWLQRHTELNATDWANWLGVATGLGALLLWAVAGSDVATLQAQPDGMLFVWIALASGFGSSWLATILWNVASQRLSASLCGQLIVSETLFALFYSFVWDGRWPQAAEWAAALLFVLGILASIKAHR
;
A
#
# COMPACT_ATOMS: atom_id res chain seq x y z
N MET A 1 -6.21 -15.83 6.33
CA MET A 1 -4.80 -15.48 6.64
C MET A 1 -3.88 -15.63 5.44
N ALA A 2 -3.79 -16.82 4.78
CA ALA A 2 -2.89 -16.98 3.62
C ALA A 2 -3.07 -15.90 2.53
N ALA A 3 -4.32 -15.55 2.20
CA ALA A 3 -4.59 -14.49 1.23
C ALA A 3 -4.03 -13.12 1.66
N GLY A 4 -4.15 -12.75 2.95
CA GLY A 4 -3.59 -11.49 3.46
C GLY A 4 -2.06 -11.47 3.42
N LEU A 5 -1.39 -12.57 3.78
CA LEU A 5 0.06 -12.70 3.67
C LEU A 5 0.54 -12.65 2.21
N ALA A 6 -0.19 -13.31 1.30
CA ALA A 6 0.13 -13.27 -0.13
C ALA A 6 -0.07 -11.87 -0.72
N ALA A 7 -1.11 -11.14 -0.30
CA ALA A 7 -1.28 -9.73 -0.66
C ALA A 7 -0.08 -8.89 -0.19
N GLY A 8 0.37 -9.09 1.06
CA GLY A 8 1.56 -8.43 1.61
C GLY A 8 2.82 -8.74 0.81
N ALA A 9 3.02 -9.99 0.39
CA ALA A 9 4.16 -10.36 -0.45
C ALA A 9 4.14 -9.63 -1.80
N LEU A 10 2.99 -9.53 -2.45
CA LEU A 10 2.84 -8.81 -3.72
C LEU A 10 3.01 -7.29 -3.53
N TRP A 11 2.50 -6.72 -2.44
CA TRP A 11 2.68 -5.30 -2.13
C TRP A 11 4.12 -4.97 -1.78
N GLY A 12 4.85 -5.85 -1.10
CA GLY A 12 6.28 -5.66 -0.83
C GLY A 12 7.13 -5.39 -2.06
N LEU A 13 6.76 -5.94 -3.24
CA LEU A 13 7.43 -5.66 -4.51
C LEU A 13 7.35 -4.18 -4.93
N THR A 14 6.33 -3.46 -4.47
CA THR A 14 6.13 -2.05 -4.84
C THR A 14 7.18 -1.12 -4.26
N PHE A 15 7.93 -1.54 -3.25
CA PHE A 15 9.02 -0.75 -2.66
C PHE A 15 10.32 -0.85 -3.47
N VAL A 16 10.50 -1.94 -4.21
CA VAL A 16 11.69 -2.14 -5.05
C VAL A 16 11.44 -1.69 -6.49
N ALA A 17 10.23 -1.89 -7.00
CA ALA A 17 9.87 -1.56 -8.38
C ALA A 17 10.23 -0.12 -8.82
N PRO A 18 9.96 0.95 -8.04
CA PRO A 18 10.36 2.31 -8.42
C PRO A 18 11.89 2.51 -8.49
N ARG A 19 12.66 1.74 -7.71
CA ARG A 19 14.14 1.82 -7.72
C ARG A 19 14.72 1.24 -9.00
N MET A 20 14.02 0.27 -9.62
CA MET A 20 14.43 -0.36 -10.88
C MET A 20 14.28 0.59 -12.08
N VAL A 21 13.37 1.55 -11.99
CA VAL A 21 13.02 2.52 -13.05
C VAL A 21 13.16 3.96 -12.56
N GLY A 22 14.18 4.25 -11.76
CA GLY A 22 14.37 5.52 -11.06
C GLY A 22 14.53 6.77 -11.95
N HIS A 23 14.64 6.60 -13.25
CA HIS A 23 14.66 7.71 -14.23
C HIS A 23 13.27 8.26 -14.53
N PHE A 24 12.21 7.51 -14.24
CA PHE A 24 10.83 7.92 -14.47
C PHE A 24 10.26 8.63 -13.24
N GLY A 25 9.38 9.62 -13.49
CA GLY A 25 8.69 10.35 -12.43
C GLY A 25 7.79 9.43 -11.59
N MET A 26 7.68 9.71 -10.28
CA MET A 26 6.84 8.93 -9.37
C MET A 26 5.37 8.91 -9.82
N VAL A 27 4.88 10.01 -10.39
CA VAL A 27 3.52 10.13 -10.96
C VAL A 27 3.37 9.18 -12.15
N ASP A 28 4.37 9.12 -13.04
CA ASP A 28 4.31 8.27 -14.23
C ASP A 28 4.34 6.79 -13.87
N ILE A 29 5.19 6.38 -12.93
CA ILE A 29 5.25 5.00 -12.41
C ILE A 29 3.90 4.62 -11.80
N THR A 30 3.31 5.51 -11.00
CA THR A 30 2.03 5.29 -10.34
C THR A 30 0.89 5.20 -11.34
N ALA A 31 0.82 6.15 -12.27
CA ALA A 31 -0.23 6.20 -13.29
C ALA A 31 -0.16 4.98 -14.22
N ALA A 32 1.04 4.60 -14.68
CA ALA A 32 1.22 3.41 -15.51
C ALA A 32 0.78 2.14 -14.79
N ARG A 33 1.20 1.93 -13.54
CA ARG A 33 0.79 0.80 -12.71
C ARG A 33 -0.72 0.72 -12.55
N PHE A 34 -1.38 1.83 -12.22
CA PHE A 34 -2.82 1.87 -12.00
C PHE A 34 -3.63 1.85 -13.29
N ALA A 35 -3.09 2.34 -14.41
CA ALA A 35 -3.69 2.16 -15.72
C ALA A 35 -3.73 0.67 -16.12
N VAL A 36 -2.64 -0.08 -15.85
CA VAL A 36 -2.61 -1.53 -16.04
C VAL A 36 -3.63 -2.24 -15.14
N PHE A 37 -3.72 -1.85 -13.86
CA PHE A 37 -4.74 -2.38 -12.96
C PHE A 37 -6.15 -2.16 -13.52
N GLY A 38 -6.45 -0.94 -13.98
CA GLY A 38 -7.72 -0.61 -14.62
C GLY A 38 -8.00 -1.42 -15.89
N ALA A 39 -6.99 -1.53 -16.76
CA ALA A 39 -7.11 -2.29 -18.01
C ALA A 39 -7.35 -3.78 -17.76
N VAL A 40 -6.59 -4.42 -16.86
CA VAL A 40 -6.79 -5.83 -16.48
C VAL A 40 -8.18 -6.03 -15.88
N SER A 41 -8.62 -5.13 -15.00
CA SER A 41 -9.95 -5.17 -14.39
C SER A 41 -11.07 -5.03 -15.44
N ALA A 42 -10.94 -4.08 -16.36
CA ALA A 42 -11.90 -3.89 -17.46
C ALA A 42 -11.96 -5.12 -18.37
N LEU A 43 -10.82 -5.69 -18.73
CA LEU A 43 -10.75 -6.93 -19.52
C LEU A 43 -11.40 -8.11 -18.79
N ALA A 44 -11.19 -8.24 -17.47
CA ALA A 44 -11.80 -9.28 -16.66
C ALA A 44 -13.34 -9.15 -16.59
N VAL A 45 -13.85 -7.91 -16.54
CA VAL A 45 -15.29 -7.62 -16.57
C VAL A 45 -15.87 -7.88 -17.97
N CYS A 46 -15.24 -7.34 -19.01
CA CYS A 46 -15.71 -7.48 -20.39
C CYS A 46 -15.63 -8.93 -20.93
N GLY A 47 -14.64 -9.70 -20.47
CA GLY A 47 -14.44 -11.10 -20.87
C GLY A 47 -15.47 -12.07 -20.28
N ARG A 48 -16.25 -11.66 -19.27
CA ARG A 48 -17.28 -12.50 -18.62
C ARG A 48 -18.60 -11.75 -18.38
N PRO A 49 -19.18 -11.07 -19.37
CA PRO A 49 -20.31 -10.15 -19.14
C PRO A 49 -21.53 -10.83 -18.51
N ALA A 50 -21.77 -12.11 -18.79
CA ALA A 50 -22.90 -12.88 -18.24
C ALA A 50 -22.66 -13.34 -16.79
N ALA A 51 -21.40 -13.42 -16.33
CA ALA A 51 -21.05 -13.88 -14.97
C ALA A 51 -20.80 -12.73 -14.01
N VAL A 52 -20.55 -11.52 -14.51
CA VAL A 52 -20.23 -10.34 -13.71
C VAL A 52 -21.53 -9.68 -13.25
N ARG A 53 -21.65 -9.48 -11.95
CA ARG A 53 -22.72 -8.62 -11.40
C ARG A 53 -22.31 -7.16 -11.55
N TRP A 54 -23.03 -6.42 -12.37
CA TRP A 54 -22.83 -4.98 -12.51
C TRP A 54 -23.14 -4.25 -11.20
N PRO A 55 -22.32 -3.28 -10.81
CA PRO A 55 -22.53 -2.54 -9.57
C PRO A 55 -23.80 -1.68 -9.70
N ASN A 56 -24.59 -1.66 -8.65
CA ASN A 56 -25.63 -0.64 -8.55
C ASN A 56 -24.99 0.73 -8.24
N GLY A 57 -25.80 1.81 -8.32
CA GLY A 57 -25.28 3.17 -8.11
C GLY A 57 -24.54 3.39 -6.79
N ARG A 58 -24.97 2.74 -5.69
CA ARG A 58 -24.28 2.82 -4.39
C ARG A 58 -22.95 2.07 -4.41
N GLN A 59 -22.91 0.91 -5.04
CA GLN A 59 -21.68 0.12 -5.18
C GLN A 59 -20.67 0.83 -6.09
N ALA A 60 -21.12 1.45 -7.19
CA ALA A 60 -20.26 2.24 -8.07
C ALA A 60 -19.67 3.46 -7.33
N LEU A 61 -20.49 4.18 -6.56
CA LEU A 61 -20.03 5.32 -5.77
C LEU A 61 -19.06 4.88 -4.66
N ALA A 62 -19.32 3.74 -4.00
CA ALA A 62 -18.42 3.18 -3.02
C ALA A 62 -17.07 2.76 -3.65
N ALA A 63 -17.09 2.12 -4.84
CA ALA A 63 -15.88 1.76 -5.56
C ALA A 63 -15.06 3.01 -5.95
N LEU A 64 -15.70 4.07 -6.45
CA LEU A 64 -15.05 5.35 -6.74
C LEU A 64 -14.43 5.98 -5.48
N GLY A 65 -15.20 6.12 -4.40
CA GLY A 65 -14.70 6.70 -3.16
C GLY A 65 -13.55 5.91 -2.55
N LEU A 66 -13.67 4.58 -2.52
CA LEU A 66 -12.62 3.71 -2.00
C LEU A 66 -11.39 3.66 -2.91
N SER A 67 -11.55 3.82 -4.24
CA SER A 67 -10.41 3.91 -5.16
C SER A 67 -9.61 5.20 -4.94
N VAL A 68 -10.28 6.30 -4.64
CA VAL A 68 -9.59 7.56 -4.27
C VAL A 68 -8.86 7.41 -2.95
N LEU A 69 -9.54 6.89 -1.92
CA LEU A 69 -8.94 6.74 -0.58
C LEU A 69 -7.78 5.76 -0.53
N GLY A 70 -7.87 4.63 -1.23
CA GLY A 70 -6.90 3.54 -1.12
C GLY A 70 -5.84 3.52 -2.20
N PHE A 71 -6.07 4.18 -3.33
CA PHE A 71 -5.21 4.11 -4.50
C PHE A 71 -4.81 5.49 -5.01
N THR A 72 -5.61 6.12 -5.86
CA THR A 72 -5.20 7.35 -6.57
C THR A 72 -4.96 8.53 -5.65
N GLY A 73 -5.88 8.85 -4.75
CA GLY A 73 -5.74 9.97 -3.80
C GLY A 73 -4.65 9.70 -2.77
N TYR A 74 -4.62 8.48 -2.21
CA TYR A 74 -3.56 8.04 -1.30
C TYR A 74 -2.17 8.23 -1.93
N TYR A 75 -1.99 7.72 -3.15
CA TYR A 75 -0.69 7.79 -3.82
C TYR A 75 -0.31 9.21 -4.21
N LEU A 76 -1.28 10.05 -4.58
CA LEU A 76 -1.04 11.45 -4.87
C LEU A 76 -0.52 12.19 -3.63
N LEU A 77 -1.20 12.01 -2.49
CA LEU A 77 -0.77 12.59 -1.22
C LEU A 77 0.63 12.11 -0.83
N LEU A 78 0.90 10.82 -0.98
CA LEU A 78 2.20 10.23 -0.69
C LEU A 78 3.30 10.76 -1.61
N ALA A 79 3.05 10.82 -2.92
CA ALA A 79 4.02 11.30 -3.90
C ALA A 79 4.43 12.76 -3.63
N PHE A 80 3.46 13.65 -3.41
CA PHE A 80 3.75 15.04 -3.03
C PHE A 80 4.40 15.16 -1.65
N GLY A 81 4.02 14.30 -0.70
CA GLY A 81 4.68 14.22 0.59
C GLY A 81 6.16 13.87 0.46
N ILE A 82 6.49 12.89 -0.37
CA ILE A 82 7.88 12.47 -0.66
C ILE A 82 8.64 13.60 -1.37
N GLN A 83 8.04 14.28 -2.35
CA GLN A 83 8.68 15.40 -3.04
C GLN A 83 8.99 16.57 -2.10
N ALA A 84 8.18 16.77 -1.07
CA ALA A 84 8.33 17.88 -0.13
C ALA A 84 9.25 17.57 1.06
N ALA A 85 9.23 16.34 1.59
CA ALA A 85 9.93 15.94 2.82
C ALA A 85 11.00 14.85 2.62
N GLY A 86 11.25 14.43 1.37
CA GLY A 86 12.09 13.27 1.09
C GLY A 86 11.35 11.95 1.31
N THR A 87 11.97 10.83 0.95
CA THR A 87 11.33 9.50 0.98
C THR A 87 11.17 8.94 2.40
N GLU A 88 12.11 9.25 3.28
CA GLU A 88 12.30 8.53 4.54
C GLU A 88 11.17 8.79 5.54
N VAL A 89 10.91 10.07 5.87
CA VAL A 89 9.88 10.42 6.85
C VAL A 89 8.47 10.00 6.40
N PRO A 90 8.03 10.26 5.15
CA PRO A 90 6.76 9.73 4.66
C PRO A 90 6.65 8.21 4.73
N SER A 91 7.72 7.47 4.38
CA SER A 91 7.70 6.00 4.45
C SER A 91 7.52 5.48 5.87
N LEU A 92 8.15 6.16 6.85
CA LEU A 92 7.99 5.82 8.27
C LEU A 92 6.57 6.08 8.76
N ILE A 93 5.96 7.19 8.35
CA ILE A 93 4.56 7.53 8.69
C ILE A 93 3.62 6.45 8.13
N ILE A 94 3.77 6.08 6.85
CA ILE A 94 2.98 5.01 6.21
C ILE A 94 3.19 3.67 6.91
N GLY A 95 4.41 3.37 7.37
CA GLY A 95 4.73 2.17 8.14
C GLY A 95 3.94 2.04 9.46
N THR A 96 3.29 3.10 9.94
CA THR A 96 2.41 3.03 11.12
C THR A 96 0.97 2.58 10.83
N ILE A 97 0.57 2.46 9.56
CA ILE A 97 -0.79 2.02 9.16
C ILE A 97 -1.26 0.76 9.90
N PRO A 98 -0.46 -0.31 10.06
CA PRO A 98 -0.87 -1.51 10.78
C PRO A 98 -1.34 -1.23 12.21
N VAL A 99 -0.67 -0.31 12.90
CA VAL A 99 -1.02 0.08 14.29
C VAL A 99 -2.41 0.74 14.32
N TRP A 100 -2.66 1.68 13.41
CA TRP A 100 -3.96 2.36 13.32
C TRP A 100 -5.07 1.40 12.92
N MET A 101 -4.82 0.51 11.96
CA MET A 101 -5.77 -0.53 11.57
C MET A 101 -6.12 -1.46 12.74
N MET A 102 -5.14 -1.86 13.56
CA MET A 102 -5.39 -2.69 14.74
C MET A 102 -6.23 -1.98 15.79
N LEU A 103 -5.94 -0.72 16.04
CA LEU A 103 -6.63 0.08 17.06
C LEU A 103 -8.06 0.40 16.65
N LEU A 104 -8.26 0.91 15.44
CA LEU A 104 -9.56 1.40 14.95
C LEU A 104 -10.46 0.27 14.43
N GLY A 105 -9.87 -0.78 13.86
CA GLY A 105 -10.58 -1.95 13.31
C GLY A 105 -10.89 -3.06 14.31
N ARG A 106 -10.75 -2.80 15.59
CA ARG A 106 -10.96 -3.79 16.66
C ARG A 106 -12.40 -4.28 16.72
N PRO A 107 -12.65 -5.62 16.74
CA PRO A 107 -13.98 -6.15 16.99
C PRO A 107 -14.52 -5.75 18.36
N ALA A 108 -15.83 -5.54 18.47
CA ALA A 108 -16.48 -5.04 19.69
C ALA A 108 -16.21 -5.91 20.95
N GLY A 109 -16.04 -7.23 20.80
CA GLY A 109 -15.75 -8.16 21.90
C GLY A 109 -14.27 -8.28 22.28
N LEU A 110 -13.36 -7.75 21.48
CA LEU A 110 -11.92 -7.96 21.70
C LEU A 110 -11.37 -6.89 22.67
N ARG A 111 -10.82 -7.36 23.80
CA ARG A 111 -10.25 -6.48 24.83
C ARG A 111 -8.96 -5.86 24.34
N MET A 112 -8.74 -4.56 24.61
CA MET A 112 -7.50 -3.85 24.27
C MET A 112 -6.27 -4.56 24.84
N ARG A 113 -6.36 -5.13 26.04
CA ARG A 113 -5.26 -5.87 26.68
C ARG A 113 -4.78 -7.06 25.85
N ALA A 114 -5.68 -7.70 25.09
CA ALA A 114 -5.32 -8.82 24.22
C ALA A 114 -4.52 -8.38 22.99
N LEU A 115 -4.77 -7.16 22.46
CA LEU A 115 -4.03 -6.57 21.34
C LEU A 115 -2.67 -6.00 21.75
N LEU A 116 -2.51 -5.66 23.03
CA LEU A 116 -1.33 -4.94 23.51
C LEU A 116 0.00 -5.62 23.15
N PRO A 117 0.18 -6.94 23.29
CA PRO A 117 1.43 -7.59 22.88
C PRO A 117 1.74 -7.40 21.39
N GLY A 118 0.74 -7.56 20.50
CA GLY A 118 0.89 -7.34 19.06
C GLY A 118 1.24 -5.90 18.71
N LEU A 119 0.57 -4.94 19.36
CA LEU A 119 0.81 -3.51 19.20
C LEU A 119 2.22 -3.11 19.66
N LEU A 120 2.65 -3.57 20.84
CA LEU A 120 3.97 -3.26 21.38
C LEU A 120 5.09 -3.84 20.52
N LEU A 121 4.97 -5.09 20.10
CA LEU A 121 5.95 -5.74 19.24
C LEU A 121 6.04 -5.06 17.86
N THR A 122 4.90 -4.79 17.24
CA THR A 122 4.88 -4.08 15.94
C THR A 122 5.40 -2.65 16.09
N GLY A 123 4.96 -1.93 17.13
CA GLY A 123 5.45 -0.57 17.42
C GLY A 123 6.95 -0.51 17.69
N ALA A 124 7.49 -1.49 18.42
CA ALA A 124 8.93 -1.60 18.67
C ALA A 124 9.71 -1.89 17.37
N GLY A 125 9.18 -2.76 16.49
CA GLY A 125 9.77 -3.01 15.18
C GLY A 125 9.80 -1.75 14.31
N ILE A 126 8.69 -0.99 14.27
CA ILE A 126 8.61 0.29 13.56
C ILE A 126 9.61 1.29 14.15
N ALA A 127 9.64 1.43 15.48
CA ALA A 127 10.56 2.36 16.16
C ALA A 127 12.04 2.02 15.86
N LEU A 128 12.37 0.73 15.80
CA LEU A 128 13.72 0.29 15.47
C LEU A 128 14.09 0.62 14.02
N MET A 129 13.16 0.46 13.08
CA MET A 129 13.34 0.86 11.68
C MET A 129 13.53 2.38 11.55
N ILE A 130 12.70 3.16 12.26
CA ILE A 130 12.82 4.62 12.31
C ILE A 130 14.18 5.04 12.85
N TYR A 131 14.63 4.44 13.96
CA TYR A 131 15.93 4.73 14.55
C TYR A 131 17.08 4.41 13.60
N GLY A 132 17.00 3.27 12.89
CA GLY A 132 17.99 2.88 11.88
C GLY A 132 18.10 3.89 10.73
N ALA A 133 16.95 4.33 10.18
CA ALA A 133 16.92 5.35 9.13
C ALA A 133 17.42 6.72 9.62
N TRP A 134 16.99 7.13 10.83
CA TRP A 134 17.46 8.36 11.47
C TRP A 134 18.98 8.37 11.66
N SER A 135 19.55 7.29 12.20
CA SER A 135 21.00 7.21 12.46
C SER A 135 21.84 7.23 11.18
N ALA A 136 21.32 6.64 10.11
CA ALA A 136 21.98 6.67 8.80
C ALA A 136 22.03 8.08 8.19
N GLN A 137 21.01 8.93 8.43
CA GLN A 137 20.94 10.30 7.91
C GLN A 137 21.78 11.31 8.69
N HIS A 138 21.82 11.23 10.00
CA HIS A 138 22.54 12.20 10.83
C HIS A 138 24.06 12.01 10.75
N GLY A 139 24.55 10.95 10.09
CA GLY A 139 25.94 10.83 9.66
C GLY A 139 26.30 11.66 8.42
N ALA A 140 25.35 12.24 7.71
CA ALA A 140 25.56 12.93 6.42
C ALA A 140 25.31 14.46 6.45
N GLY A 141 25.18 15.09 7.63
CA GLY A 141 25.31 16.54 7.86
C GLY A 141 24.61 17.48 6.88
N ASP A 142 23.30 17.37 6.69
CA ASP A 142 22.53 18.41 5.98
C ASP A 142 21.41 18.96 6.85
N THR A 143 21.69 20.15 7.43
CA THR A 143 20.72 20.97 8.18
C THR A 143 20.49 22.24 7.37
N GLY A 144 19.71 22.21 6.31
CA GLY A 144 19.50 23.45 5.61
C GLY A 144 18.40 23.43 4.57
N SER A 145 17.41 24.24 4.84
CA SER A 145 16.43 24.85 3.96
C SER A 145 15.11 24.12 3.79
N GLY A 146 14.06 24.71 4.30
CA GLY A 146 12.70 24.41 3.92
C GLY A 146 11.76 23.94 5.04
N GLY A 147 11.87 24.41 6.25
CA GLY A 147 11.02 23.99 7.37
C GLY A 147 9.53 23.96 7.05
N ALA A 148 9.02 24.95 6.30
CA ALA A 148 7.62 24.98 5.87
C ALA A 148 7.31 23.90 4.80
N ARG A 149 8.20 23.72 3.81
CA ARG A 149 8.04 22.68 2.77
C ARG A 149 8.12 21.28 3.37
N PHE A 150 9.07 21.05 4.27
CA PHE A 150 9.21 19.80 5.00
C PHE A 150 7.97 19.51 5.86
N GLY A 151 7.48 20.52 6.64
CA GLY A 151 6.26 20.39 7.41
C GLY A 151 5.03 20.06 6.57
N TRP A 152 4.93 20.67 5.38
CA TRP A 152 3.87 20.35 4.41
C TRP A 152 3.97 18.90 3.93
N GLY A 153 5.17 18.41 3.62
CA GLY A 153 5.42 17.02 3.25
C GLY A 153 4.98 16.03 4.32
N ILE A 154 5.25 16.32 5.60
CA ILE A 154 4.77 15.53 6.74
C ILE A 154 3.24 15.53 6.80
N ALA A 155 2.60 16.70 6.64
CA ALA A 155 1.13 16.80 6.65
C ALA A 155 0.50 15.96 5.53
N LEU A 156 1.07 15.96 4.33
CA LEU A 156 0.63 15.14 3.20
C LEU A 156 0.82 13.64 3.48
N ALA A 157 1.93 13.24 4.08
CA ALA A 157 2.18 11.84 4.47
C ALA A 157 1.20 11.36 5.55
N LEU A 158 0.88 12.20 6.54
CA LEU A 158 -0.14 11.91 7.55
C LEU A 158 -1.53 11.78 6.91
N ALA A 159 -1.87 12.65 5.96
CA ALA A 159 -3.12 12.56 5.19
C ALA A 159 -3.18 11.28 4.35
N ALA A 160 -2.06 10.87 3.72
CA ALA A 160 -1.96 9.61 2.99
C ALA A 160 -2.17 8.40 3.92
N MET A 161 -1.48 8.37 5.06
CA MET A 161 -1.64 7.34 6.08
C MET A 161 -3.10 7.23 6.55
N ALA A 162 -3.73 8.37 6.87
CA ALA A 162 -5.12 8.41 7.28
C ALA A 162 -6.05 7.93 6.15
N SER A 163 -5.83 8.37 4.92
CA SER A 163 -6.60 7.97 3.74
C SER A 163 -6.59 6.46 3.56
N TRP A 164 -5.41 5.83 3.58
CA TRP A 164 -5.30 4.39 3.42
C TRP A 164 -5.87 3.61 4.61
N THR A 165 -5.69 4.10 5.83
CA THR A 165 -6.28 3.50 7.03
C THR A 165 -7.81 3.50 6.94
N VAL A 166 -8.41 4.64 6.54
CA VAL A 166 -9.86 4.77 6.34
C VAL A 166 -10.33 3.83 5.21
N TYR A 167 -9.60 3.77 4.09
CA TYR A 167 -9.87 2.80 3.03
C TYR A 167 -9.93 1.38 3.57
N GLY A 168 -8.91 0.94 4.30
CA GLY A 168 -8.84 -0.42 4.83
C GLY A 168 -10.01 -0.77 5.74
N LEU A 169 -10.39 0.15 6.64
CA LEU A 169 -11.53 -0.01 7.54
C LEU A 169 -12.87 -0.04 6.80
N LEU A 170 -13.08 0.92 5.89
CA LEU A 170 -14.33 1.02 5.14
C LEU A 170 -14.49 -0.12 4.14
N ASN A 171 -13.43 -0.53 3.44
CA ASN A 171 -13.46 -1.65 2.51
C ASN A 171 -13.77 -2.97 3.23
N ALA A 172 -13.16 -3.22 4.39
CA ALA A 172 -13.48 -4.40 5.18
C ALA A 172 -14.93 -4.38 5.67
N ALA A 173 -15.39 -3.25 6.22
CA ALA A 173 -16.78 -3.08 6.66
C ALA A 173 -17.77 -3.22 5.50
N TRP A 174 -17.44 -2.69 4.32
CA TRP A 174 -18.25 -2.80 3.11
C TRP A 174 -18.41 -4.27 2.68
N LEU A 175 -17.31 -4.98 2.55
CA LEU A 175 -17.30 -6.38 2.13
C LEU A 175 -17.99 -7.32 3.15
N GLN A 176 -17.86 -7.02 4.44
CA GLN A 176 -18.52 -7.80 5.49
C GLN A 176 -20.04 -7.57 5.54
N ARG A 177 -20.53 -6.40 5.11
CA ARG A 177 -21.96 -6.08 5.03
C ARG A 177 -22.61 -6.58 3.73
N HIS A 178 -21.83 -6.68 2.66
CA HIS A 178 -22.31 -7.07 1.32
C HIS A 178 -21.73 -8.44 0.96
N THR A 179 -22.18 -9.47 1.68
CA THR A 179 -21.70 -10.86 1.54
C THR A 179 -22.03 -11.47 0.18
N GLU A 180 -22.95 -10.87 -0.57
CA GLU A 180 -23.29 -11.21 -1.95
C GLU A 180 -22.20 -10.79 -2.96
N LEU A 181 -21.30 -9.87 -2.59
CA LEU A 181 -20.21 -9.42 -3.45
C LEU A 181 -19.08 -10.43 -3.48
N ASN A 182 -18.68 -10.81 -4.68
CA ASN A 182 -17.47 -11.59 -4.88
C ASN A 182 -16.22 -10.69 -4.74
N ALA A 183 -15.19 -11.17 -4.03
CA ALA A 183 -13.96 -10.42 -3.81
C ALA A 183 -13.26 -10.01 -5.11
N THR A 184 -13.32 -10.87 -6.14
CA THR A 184 -12.73 -10.60 -7.46
C THR A 184 -13.52 -9.53 -8.21
N ASP A 185 -14.86 -9.62 -8.22
CA ASP A 185 -15.70 -8.61 -8.88
C ASP A 185 -15.54 -7.26 -8.21
N TRP A 186 -15.48 -7.23 -6.87
CA TRP A 186 -15.23 -6.00 -6.13
C TRP A 186 -13.86 -5.40 -6.45
N ALA A 187 -12.80 -6.23 -6.52
CA ALA A 187 -11.48 -5.80 -6.94
C ALA A 187 -11.46 -5.23 -8.37
N ASN A 188 -12.22 -5.84 -9.29
CA ASN A 188 -12.35 -5.33 -10.64
C ASN A 188 -13.03 -3.96 -10.68
N TRP A 189 -14.10 -3.73 -9.90
CA TRP A 189 -14.73 -2.41 -9.84
C TRP A 189 -13.82 -1.34 -9.22
N LEU A 190 -13.09 -1.68 -8.16
CA LEU A 190 -12.04 -0.82 -7.62
C LEU A 190 -10.97 -0.54 -8.67
N GLY A 191 -10.55 -1.56 -9.42
CA GLY A 191 -9.53 -1.44 -10.46
C GLY A 191 -9.96 -0.54 -11.62
N VAL A 192 -11.19 -0.69 -12.12
CA VAL A 192 -11.73 0.20 -13.17
C VAL A 192 -11.76 1.65 -12.68
N ALA A 193 -12.27 1.89 -11.47
CA ALA A 193 -12.30 3.22 -10.87
C ALA A 193 -10.89 3.81 -10.69
N THR A 194 -9.95 2.97 -10.23
CA THR A 194 -8.54 3.36 -10.06
C THR A 194 -7.86 3.67 -11.39
N GLY A 195 -8.15 2.89 -12.44
CA GLY A 195 -7.62 3.13 -13.79
C GLY A 195 -8.09 4.47 -14.37
N LEU A 196 -9.37 4.81 -14.18
CA LEU A 196 -9.89 6.14 -14.56
C LEU A 196 -9.17 7.26 -13.79
N GLY A 197 -8.98 7.09 -12.48
CA GLY A 197 -8.22 8.02 -11.66
C GLY A 197 -6.75 8.13 -12.09
N ALA A 198 -6.14 7.05 -12.53
CA ALA A 198 -4.76 7.03 -13.03
C ALA A 198 -4.60 7.80 -14.34
N LEU A 199 -5.54 7.66 -15.27
CA LEU A 199 -5.57 8.43 -16.51
C LEU A 199 -5.72 9.93 -16.22
N LEU A 200 -6.59 10.30 -15.30
CA LEU A 200 -6.75 11.69 -14.87
C LEU A 200 -5.47 12.21 -14.19
N LEU A 201 -4.86 11.42 -13.31
CA LEU A 201 -3.61 11.76 -12.64
C LEU A 201 -2.50 12.02 -13.65
N TRP A 202 -2.35 11.15 -14.63
CA TRP A 202 -1.34 11.32 -15.67
C TRP A 202 -1.61 12.56 -16.54
N ALA A 203 -2.86 12.80 -16.93
CA ALA A 203 -3.24 13.96 -17.73
C ALA A 203 -2.97 15.30 -17.02
N VAL A 204 -3.04 15.34 -15.67
CA VAL A 204 -2.86 16.57 -14.88
C VAL A 204 -1.41 16.76 -14.42
N ALA A 205 -0.69 15.69 -14.09
CA ALA A 205 0.60 15.76 -13.41
C ALA A 205 1.66 14.80 -13.97
N GLY A 206 1.36 14.01 -15.00
CA GLY A 206 2.30 13.11 -15.64
C GLY A 206 3.22 13.85 -16.62
N SER A 207 4.33 13.21 -16.96
CA SER A 207 5.25 13.67 -17.99
C SER A 207 4.62 13.56 -19.38
N ASP A 208 5.04 14.41 -20.29
CA ASP A 208 4.65 14.30 -21.70
C ASP A 208 5.27 13.05 -22.36
N VAL A 209 4.69 12.63 -23.47
CA VAL A 209 5.10 11.41 -24.18
C VAL A 209 6.54 11.51 -24.68
N ALA A 210 6.99 12.69 -25.11
CA ALA A 210 8.35 12.89 -25.59
C ALA A 210 9.37 12.71 -24.46
N THR A 211 9.09 13.26 -23.28
CA THR A 211 9.90 13.06 -22.07
C THR A 211 9.95 11.60 -21.67
N LEU A 212 8.83 10.87 -21.68
CA LEU A 212 8.82 9.44 -21.36
C LEU A 212 9.63 8.61 -22.34
N GLN A 213 9.53 8.90 -23.65
CA GLN A 213 10.27 8.18 -24.69
C GLN A 213 11.79 8.47 -24.66
N ALA A 214 12.18 9.63 -24.15
CA ALA A 214 13.59 10.02 -24.02
C ALA A 214 14.28 9.35 -22.82
N GLN A 215 13.52 8.77 -21.87
CA GLN A 215 14.11 8.11 -20.71
C GLN A 215 14.77 6.78 -21.09
N PRO A 216 15.92 6.45 -20.49
CA PRO A 216 16.52 5.12 -20.63
C PRO A 216 15.58 4.05 -20.03
N ASP A 217 15.78 2.81 -20.47
CA ASP A 217 15.08 1.65 -19.91
C ASP A 217 13.55 1.65 -20.05
N GLY A 218 13.00 2.31 -21.09
CA GLY A 218 11.57 2.37 -21.34
C GLY A 218 10.88 1.00 -21.41
N MET A 219 11.55 -0.02 -21.96
CA MET A 219 11.02 -1.39 -21.99
C MET A 219 10.93 -1.98 -20.58
N LEU A 220 11.93 -1.74 -19.72
CA LEU A 220 11.90 -2.16 -18.32
C LEU A 220 10.75 -1.46 -17.57
N PHE A 221 10.55 -0.16 -17.81
CA PHE A 221 9.42 0.58 -17.26
C PHE A 221 8.08 -0.06 -17.61
N VAL A 222 7.88 -0.44 -18.88
CA VAL A 222 6.66 -1.15 -19.30
C VAL A 222 6.49 -2.48 -18.57
N TRP A 223 7.55 -3.29 -18.48
CA TRP A 223 7.47 -4.56 -17.76
C TRP A 223 7.19 -4.38 -16.26
N ILE A 224 7.79 -3.40 -15.62
CA ILE A 224 7.54 -3.09 -14.21
C ILE A 224 6.09 -2.60 -14.02
N ALA A 225 5.57 -1.76 -14.92
CA ALA A 225 4.19 -1.32 -14.87
C ALA A 225 3.22 -2.50 -15.04
N LEU A 226 3.46 -3.39 -16.00
CA LEU A 226 2.65 -4.59 -16.20
C LEU A 226 2.70 -5.54 -15.00
N ALA A 227 3.89 -5.87 -14.51
CA ALA A 227 4.07 -6.78 -13.39
C ALA A 227 3.46 -6.22 -12.09
N SER A 228 3.69 -4.93 -11.79
CA SER A 228 3.14 -4.31 -10.59
C SER A 228 1.65 -4.02 -10.69
N GLY A 229 1.15 -3.62 -11.86
CA GLY A 229 -0.27 -3.40 -12.11
C GLY A 229 -1.08 -4.68 -12.02
N PHE A 230 -0.58 -5.77 -12.61
CA PHE A 230 -1.22 -7.09 -12.52
C PHE A 230 -1.03 -7.72 -11.13
N GLY A 231 0.21 -7.86 -10.66
CA GLY A 231 0.55 -8.58 -9.43
C GLY A 231 0.20 -7.77 -8.19
N SER A 232 0.88 -6.64 -8.02
CA SER A 232 0.79 -5.85 -6.77
C SER A 232 -0.46 -4.95 -6.72
N SER A 233 -1.19 -4.75 -7.82
CA SER A 233 -2.45 -4.02 -7.77
C SER A 233 -3.64 -4.97 -7.94
N TRP A 234 -3.84 -5.61 -9.07
CA TRP A 234 -5.02 -6.42 -9.32
C TRP A 234 -5.09 -7.68 -8.44
N LEU A 235 -4.08 -8.56 -8.53
CA LEU A 235 -4.09 -9.82 -7.78
C LEU A 235 -4.01 -9.58 -6.26
N ALA A 236 -3.17 -8.65 -5.82
CA ALA A 236 -3.06 -8.31 -4.41
C ALA A 236 -4.37 -7.75 -3.85
N THR A 237 -5.11 -6.91 -4.62
CA THR A 237 -6.41 -6.39 -4.21
C THR A 237 -7.45 -7.50 -4.09
N ILE A 238 -7.48 -8.48 -5.00
CA ILE A 238 -8.35 -9.65 -4.88
C ILE A 238 -8.05 -10.41 -3.58
N LEU A 239 -6.78 -10.72 -3.33
CA LEU A 239 -6.34 -11.44 -2.14
C LEU A 239 -6.64 -10.67 -0.84
N TRP A 240 -6.45 -9.36 -0.86
CA TRP A 240 -6.81 -8.48 0.24
C TRP A 240 -8.32 -8.47 0.50
N ASN A 241 -9.14 -8.40 -0.54
CA ASN A 241 -10.60 -8.44 -0.41
C ASN A 241 -11.07 -9.79 0.14
N VAL A 242 -10.47 -10.92 -0.29
CA VAL A 242 -10.74 -12.25 0.29
C VAL A 242 -10.41 -12.28 1.78
N ALA A 243 -9.30 -11.66 2.19
CA ALA A 243 -8.94 -11.55 3.61
C ALA A 243 -9.95 -10.68 4.36
N SER A 244 -10.28 -9.50 3.82
CA SER A 244 -11.19 -8.52 4.42
C SER A 244 -12.63 -9.03 4.59
N GLN A 245 -13.08 -9.95 3.73
CA GLN A 245 -14.38 -10.60 3.87
C GLN A 245 -14.44 -11.56 5.08
N ARG A 246 -13.31 -12.13 5.47
CA ARG A 246 -13.25 -13.25 6.43
C ARG A 246 -12.59 -12.89 7.76
N LEU A 247 -11.86 -11.80 7.81
CA LEU A 247 -11.09 -11.39 8.97
C LEU A 247 -11.54 -10.01 9.45
N SER A 248 -11.36 -9.74 10.74
CA SER A 248 -11.58 -8.39 11.26
C SER A 248 -10.58 -7.40 10.63
N ALA A 249 -10.97 -6.15 10.50
CA ALA A 249 -10.08 -5.10 10.00
C ALA A 249 -8.79 -4.96 10.84
N SER A 250 -8.89 -5.20 12.16
CA SER A 250 -7.75 -5.24 13.08
C SER A 250 -6.75 -6.34 12.71
N LEU A 251 -7.22 -7.55 12.42
CA LEU A 251 -6.35 -8.67 12.02
C LEU A 251 -5.80 -8.46 10.61
N CYS A 252 -6.60 -7.91 9.69
CA CYS A 252 -6.12 -7.49 8.37
C CYS A 252 -4.99 -6.47 8.50
N GLY A 253 -5.14 -5.45 9.36
CA GLY A 253 -4.10 -4.48 9.65
C GLY A 253 -2.79 -5.12 10.13
N GLN A 254 -2.87 -6.12 10.99
CA GLN A 254 -1.68 -6.85 11.43
C GLN A 254 -1.04 -7.65 10.29
N LEU A 255 -1.83 -8.20 9.37
CA LEU A 255 -1.27 -8.92 8.21
C LEU A 255 -0.55 -7.99 7.22
N ILE A 256 -0.87 -6.68 7.19
CA ILE A 256 -0.13 -5.69 6.38
C ILE A 256 1.33 -5.60 6.81
N VAL A 257 1.66 -5.86 8.08
CA VAL A 257 3.07 -5.89 8.54
C VAL A 257 3.91 -6.87 7.71
N SER A 258 3.30 -7.92 7.15
CA SER A 258 4.01 -8.83 6.25
C SER A 258 4.51 -8.15 4.97
N GLU A 259 3.84 -7.09 4.51
CA GLU A 259 4.32 -6.26 3.39
C GLU A 259 5.71 -5.69 3.67
N THR A 260 5.92 -5.16 4.89
CA THR A 260 7.23 -4.64 5.31
C THR A 260 8.29 -5.74 5.35
N LEU A 261 7.94 -6.92 5.83
CA LEU A 261 8.87 -8.06 5.85
C LEU A 261 9.30 -8.47 4.45
N PHE A 262 8.34 -8.57 3.52
CA PHE A 262 8.64 -8.91 2.14
C PHE A 262 9.39 -7.78 1.42
N ALA A 263 9.04 -6.51 1.69
CA ALA A 263 9.75 -5.35 1.15
C ALA A 263 11.22 -5.34 1.56
N LEU A 264 11.51 -5.60 2.84
CA LEU A 264 12.88 -5.76 3.33
C LEU A 264 13.60 -6.91 2.63
N PHE A 265 12.97 -8.08 2.56
CA PHE A 265 13.53 -9.25 1.88
C PHE A 265 13.89 -8.95 0.42
N TYR A 266 12.96 -8.36 -0.34
CA TYR A 266 13.20 -8.01 -1.74
C TYR A 266 14.28 -6.94 -1.89
N SER A 267 14.33 -5.96 -0.97
CA SER A 267 15.36 -4.93 -0.96
C SER A 267 16.75 -5.55 -0.74
N PHE A 268 16.89 -6.48 0.20
CA PHE A 268 18.17 -7.17 0.45
C PHE A 268 18.63 -7.98 -0.75
N VAL A 269 17.70 -8.69 -1.40
CA VAL A 269 18.00 -9.45 -2.63
C VAL A 269 18.43 -8.49 -3.76
N TRP A 270 17.73 -7.36 -3.90
CA TRP A 270 18.06 -6.36 -4.92
C TRP A 270 19.42 -5.71 -4.69
N ASP A 271 19.71 -5.34 -3.44
CA ASP A 271 20.96 -4.68 -3.06
C ASP A 271 22.15 -5.64 -2.95
N GLY A 272 21.90 -6.96 -3.04
CA GLY A 272 22.93 -7.99 -2.90
C GLY A 272 23.62 -7.97 -1.52
N ARG A 273 22.92 -7.48 -0.48
CA ARG A 273 23.48 -7.34 0.87
C ARG A 273 22.72 -8.18 1.91
N TRP A 274 23.43 -8.58 2.95
CA TRP A 274 22.81 -9.19 4.12
C TRP A 274 22.18 -8.13 5.05
N PRO A 275 21.06 -8.45 5.72
CA PRO A 275 20.44 -7.56 6.70
C PRO A 275 21.38 -7.25 7.87
N GLN A 276 21.33 -6.03 8.35
CA GLN A 276 22.03 -5.64 9.57
C GLN A 276 21.29 -6.19 10.82
N ALA A 277 21.98 -6.23 11.97
CA ALA A 277 21.40 -6.75 13.21
C ALA A 277 20.09 -6.05 13.60
N ALA A 278 19.97 -4.74 13.40
CA ALA A 278 18.77 -3.97 13.67
C ALA A 278 17.61 -4.37 12.74
N GLU A 279 17.89 -4.64 11.46
CA GLU A 279 16.88 -5.08 10.48
C GLU A 279 16.39 -6.52 10.80
N TRP A 280 17.26 -7.41 11.22
CA TRP A 280 16.89 -8.73 11.74
C TRP A 280 16.04 -8.64 12.99
N ALA A 281 16.41 -7.77 13.94
CA ALA A 281 15.63 -7.55 15.15
C ALA A 281 14.23 -6.98 14.83
N ALA A 282 14.13 -6.01 13.93
CA ALA A 282 12.85 -5.47 13.48
C ALA A 282 11.98 -6.55 12.80
N ALA A 283 12.56 -7.36 11.91
CA ALA A 283 11.85 -8.46 11.25
C ALA A 283 11.31 -9.49 12.27
N LEU A 284 12.11 -9.85 13.27
CA LEU A 284 11.67 -10.74 14.35
C LEU A 284 10.52 -10.13 15.16
N LEU A 285 10.61 -8.85 15.53
CA LEU A 285 9.55 -8.13 16.24
C LEU A 285 8.25 -8.11 15.43
N PHE A 286 8.31 -7.90 14.11
CA PHE A 286 7.15 -7.96 13.23
C PHE A 286 6.51 -9.34 13.17
N VAL A 287 7.31 -10.39 13.01
CA VAL A 287 6.81 -11.78 13.02
C VAL A 287 6.13 -12.10 14.36
N LEU A 288 6.75 -11.79 15.48
CA LEU A 288 6.19 -12.00 16.81
C LEU A 288 4.92 -11.16 17.02
N GLY A 289 4.87 -9.94 16.52
CA GLY A 289 3.70 -9.06 16.54
C GLY A 289 2.52 -9.66 15.77
N ILE A 290 2.77 -10.18 14.57
CA ILE A 290 1.75 -10.89 13.76
C ILE A 290 1.22 -12.11 14.54
N LEU A 291 2.10 -12.96 15.07
CA LEU A 291 1.72 -14.16 15.82
C LEU A 291 0.91 -13.83 17.10
N ALA A 292 1.34 -12.80 17.84
CA ALA A 292 0.61 -12.33 19.02
C ALA A 292 -0.80 -11.83 18.67
N SER A 293 -0.93 -11.06 17.56
CA SER A 293 -2.24 -10.58 17.10
C SER A 293 -3.14 -11.70 16.60
N ILE A 294 -2.60 -12.69 15.89
CA ILE A 294 -3.36 -13.89 15.48
C ILE A 294 -3.89 -14.64 16.72
N LYS A 295 -3.05 -14.79 17.75
CA LYS A 295 -3.46 -15.43 19.02
C LYS A 295 -4.56 -14.63 19.71
N ALA A 296 -4.49 -13.30 19.72
CA ALA A 296 -5.49 -12.45 20.34
C ALA A 296 -6.88 -12.49 19.67
N HIS A 297 -6.94 -12.84 18.38
CA HIS A 297 -8.18 -12.91 17.60
C HIS A 297 -8.79 -14.32 17.54
N ARG A 298 -8.17 -15.31 18.18
CA ARG A 298 -8.70 -16.65 18.35
C ARG A 298 -9.53 -16.79 19.61
#